data_2821a8af57cdfa1316b7efa4bdc1fa7d
#
_entry.id   2821a8af57cdfa1316b7efa4bdc1fa7d
#
_cell.length_a   1.000
_cell.length_b   1.000
_cell.length_c   1.000
_cell.angle_alpha   90.00
_cell.angle_beta   90.00
_cell.angle_gamma   90.00
#
_symmetry.space_group_name_H-M   'P 1'
#
loop_
_entity.id
_entity.type
_entity.pdbx_description
1 polymer ?
#
loop_
_entity_poly.entity_id
_entity_poly.type
_entity_poly.pdbx_seq_one_letter_code
_entity_poly.pdbx_strand_id
1 'polypeptide(L)'
;MRCFDFCLRSNLVNNYKTDVIKFEKERTKPQKKDSGSVIYINNNKSVLQESLAFEEMAWNWAKSSIFMHKVLSASNVPYFHVLQPNQYHQTKRVFGEAEKQIAFNKETPYAKSVQIGYPAIFKKFPNLEKNNINILNAVNIFDQAKDAVYVDSCCHYNQAGEVIFSDYVGSSILEALRKDERNKKK
;
A
#
# COMPACT_ATOMS: atom_id res chain seq x y z
N MET A 1 17.84 37.01 -13.20
CA MET A 1 17.64 35.69 -12.50
C MET A 1 16.23 35.09 -12.65
N ARG A 2 15.18 35.85 -13.01
CA ARG A 2 13.79 35.32 -13.13
C ARG A 2 13.44 34.65 -14.47
N CYS A 3 14.14 34.94 -15.56
CA CYS A 3 13.84 34.36 -16.88
C CYS A 3 14.30 32.89 -17.02
N PHE A 4 15.41 32.52 -16.38
CA PHE A 4 15.97 31.16 -16.47
C PHE A 4 15.10 30.13 -15.74
N ASP A 5 14.52 30.51 -14.62
CA ASP A 5 13.62 29.68 -13.80
C ASP A 5 12.29 29.39 -14.51
N PHE A 6 11.77 30.36 -15.26
CA PHE A 6 10.55 30.21 -16.04
C PHE A 6 10.71 29.25 -17.24
N CYS A 7 11.85 29.34 -17.93
CA CYS A 7 12.17 28.42 -19.04
C CYS A 7 12.38 26.98 -18.56
N LEU A 8 13.04 26.77 -17.43
CA LEU A 8 13.23 25.43 -16.83
C LEU A 8 11.91 24.80 -16.42
N ARG A 9 11.02 25.55 -15.77
CA ARG A 9 9.68 25.07 -15.37
C ARG A 9 8.81 24.78 -16.58
N SER A 10 8.85 25.60 -17.61
CA SER A 10 8.12 25.38 -18.86
C SER A 10 8.58 24.10 -19.57
N ASN A 11 9.88 23.85 -19.62
CA ASN A 11 10.44 22.63 -20.23
C ASN A 11 10.07 21.37 -19.43
N LEU A 12 10.12 21.42 -18.09
CA LEU A 12 9.72 20.30 -17.24
C LEU A 12 8.23 19.96 -17.40
N VAL A 13 7.34 20.96 -17.45
CA VAL A 13 5.91 20.77 -17.66
C VAL A 13 5.63 20.21 -19.06
N ASN A 14 6.34 20.67 -20.09
CA ASN A 14 6.17 20.16 -21.46
C ASN A 14 6.68 18.73 -21.60
N ASN A 15 7.82 18.40 -20.99
CA ASN A 15 8.34 17.03 -20.95
C ASN A 15 7.36 16.10 -20.24
N TYR A 16 6.84 16.50 -19.08
CA TYR A 16 5.83 15.73 -18.35
C TYR A 16 4.56 15.49 -19.19
N LYS A 17 4.03 16.52 -19.86
CA LYS A 17 2.87 16.37 -20.77
C LYS A 17 3.15 15.40 -21.89
N THR A 18 4.34 15.47 -22.50
CA THR A 18 4.75 14.57 -23.58
C THR A 18 4.85 13.13 -23.10
N ASP A 19 5.41 12.91 -21.90
CA ASP A 19 5.54 11.58 -21.29
C ASP A 19 4.18 11.00 -20.93
N VAL A 20 3.25 11.80 -20.40
CA VAL A 20 1.87 11.38 -20.12
C VAL A 20 1.15 10.98 -21.41
N ILE A 21 1.23 11.79 -22.47
CA ILE A 21 0.60 11.47 -23.77
C ILE A 21 1.21 10.18 -24.36
N LYS A 22 2.51 9.99 -24.24
CA LYS A 22 3.19 8.76 -24.70
C LYS A 22 2.71 7.55 -23.91
N PHE A 23 2.65 7.66 -22.59
CA PHE A 23 2.15 6.60 -21.71
C PHE A 23 0.68 6.23 -22.00
N GLU A 24 -0.18 7.24 -22.22
CA GLU A 24 -1.58 6.98 -22.56
C GLU A 24 -1.72 6.31 -23.93
N LYS A 25 -0.92 6.71 -24.94
CA LYS A 25 -0.88 6.04 -26.25
C LYS A 25 -0.38 4.61 -26.18
N GLU A 26 0.59 4.33 -25.30
CA GLU A 26 1.08 2.98 -25.07
C GLU A 26 0.05 2.12 -24.33
N ARG A 27 -0.68 2.70 -23.37
CA ARG A 27 -1.75 2.04 -22.62
C ARG A 27 -2.97 1.69 -23.49
N THR A 28 -3.28 2.52 -24.49
CA THR A 28 -4.42 2.31 -25.41
C THR A 28 -4.10 1.35 -26.56
N LYS A 29 -2.84 0.93 -26.75
CA LYS A 29 -2.55 -0.15 -27.68
C LYS A 29 -3.27 -1.42 -27.22
N PRO A 30 -3.94 -2.17 -28.13
CA PRO A 30 -4.59 -3.40 -27.76
C PRO A 30 -3.52 -4.34 -27.16
N GLN A 31 -3.53 -4.45 -25.85
CA GLN A 31 -2.72 -5.45 -25.16
C GLN A 31 -3.27 -6.80 -25.62
N LYS A 32 -2.39 -7.69 -26.08
CA LYS A 32 -2.74 -9.11 -26.19
C LYS A 32 -3.40 -9.48 -24.88
N LYS A 33 -4.61 -10.07 -24.94
CA LYS A 33 -5.34 -10.58 -23.78
C LYS A 33 -4.42 -11.51 -22.98
N ASP A 34 -3.67 -10.94 -22.08
CA ASP A 34 -2.97 -11.70 -21.05
C ASP A 34 -3.97 -11.88 -19.91
N SER A 35 -4.37 -13.12 -19.71
CA SER A 35 -5.40 -13.52 -18.76
C SER A 35 -4.95 -13.48 -17.29
N GLY A 36 -4.11 -12.54 -16.92
CA GLY A 36 -3.65 -12.43 -15.53
C GLY A 36 -3.02 -11.09 -15.20
N SER A 37 -3.43 -10.55 -14.07
CA SER A 37 -2.83 -9.34 -13.46
C SER A 37 -1.43 -9.65 -12.93
N VAL A 38 -0.48 -9.99 -13.80
CA VAL A 38 0.90 -10.22 -13.39
C VAL A 38 1.74 -9.02 -13.76
N ILE A 39 2.27 -8.33 -12.76
CA ILE A 39 3.27 -7.28 -12.94
C ILE A 39 4.62 -7.97 -13.16
N TYR A 40 5.14 -7.89 -14.38
CA TYR A 40 6.47 -8.42 -14.68
C TYR A 40 7.54 -7.43 -14.22
N ILE A 41 8.26 -7.77 -13.17
CA ILE A 41 9.40 -6.99 -12.67
C ILE A 41 10.69 -7.36 -13.40
N ASN A 42 10.71 -8.52 -14.10
CA ASN A 42 11.90 -8.99 -14.82
C ASN A 42 11.50 -9.84 -16.03
N ASN A 43 11.80 -9.37 -17.22
CA ASN A 43 11.46 -10.00 -18.50
C ASN A 43 12.12 -11.38 -18.74
N ASN A 44 13.06 -11.79 -17.90
CA ASN A 44 13.84 -13.02 -18.07
C ASN A 44 13.41 -14.17 -17.15
N LYS A 45 12.36 -14.00 -16.34
CA LYS A 45 11.82 -15.06 -15.49
C LYS A 45 10.61 -15.72 -16.14
N SER A 46 10.52 -17.05 -16.05
CA SER A 46 9.29 -17.79 -16.36
C SER A 46 8.13 -17.29 -15.50
N VAL A 47 6.92 -17.31 -16.07
CA VAL A 47 5.70 -16.98 -15.34
C VAL A 47 5.56 -17.91 -14.14
N LEU A 48 5.48 -17.35 -12.95
CA LEU A 48 5.26 -18.12 -11.73
C LEU A 48 3.81 -18.57 -11.63
N GLN A 49 3.58 -19.71 -11.00
CA GLN A 49 2.25 -20.05 -10.54
C GLN A 49 1.74 -18.99 -9.57
N GLU A 50 0.44 -18.73 -9.58
CA GLU A 50 -0.17 -17.62 -8.86
C GLU A 50 0.23 -17.57 -7.37
N SER A 51 0.16 -18.70 -6.67
CA SER A 51 0.53 -18.78 -5.25
C SER A 51 2.00 -18.41 -4.99
N LEU A 52 2.90 -18.84 -5.87
CA LEU A 52 4.33 -18.50 -5.79
C LEU A 52 4.59 -17.05 -6.13
N ALA A 53 3.81 -16.47 -7.06
CA ALA A 53 3.89 -15.05 -7.38
C ALA A 53 3.53 -14.18 -6.16
N PHE A 54 2.45 -14.50 -5.45
CA PHE A 54 2.07 -13.78 -4.22
C PHE A 54 3.10 -13.95 -3.09
N GLU A 55 3.68 -15.13 -2.93
CA GLU A 55 4.77 -15.33 -1.97
C GLU A 55 6.02 -14.51 -2.32
N GLU A 56 6.40 -14.44 -3.60
CA GLU A 56 7.52 -13.61 -4.05
C GLU A 56 7.22 -12.12 -3.88
N MET A 57 6.01 -11.68 -4.20
CA MET A 57 5.57 -10.29 -3.97
C MET A 57 5.63 -9.93 -2.48
N ALA A 58 5.14 -10.79 -1.60
CA ALA A 58 5.20 -10.59 -0.15
C ALA A 58 6.65 -10.55 0.37
N TRP A 59 7.56 -11.35 -0.20
CA TRP A 59 8.98 -11.27 0.10
C TRP A 59 9.60 -9.96 -0.37
N ASN A 60 9.28 -9.51 -1.57
CA ASN A 60 9.79 -8.24 -2.10
C ASN A 60 9.27 -7.06 -1.28
N TRP A 61 8.00 -7.10 -0.87
CA TRP A 61 7.42 -6.13 0.06
C TRP A 61 8.20 -6.08 1.39
N ALA A 62 8.46 -7.23 2.00
CA ALA A 62 9.22 -7.32 3.26
C ALA A 62 10.67 -6.84 3.11
N LYS A 63 11.38 -7.25 2.04
CA LYS A 63 12.75 -6.81 1.76
C LYS A 63 12.82 -5.30 1.53
N SER A 64 11.85 -4.73 0.83
CA SER A 64 11.78 -3.28 0.60
C SER A 64 11.60 -2.52 1.92
N SER A 65 10.75 -3.03 2.82
CA SER A 65 10.57 -2.45 4.15
C SER A 65 11.87 -2.49 4.97
N ILE A 66 12.56 -3.63 4.98
CA ILE A 66 13.84 -3.79 5.68
C ILE A 66 14.90 -2.84 5.09
N PHE A 67 14.94 -2.71 3.77
CA PHE A 67 15.86 -1.80 3.10
C PHE A 67 15.59 -0.33 3.48
N MET A 68 14.32 0.10 3.42
CA MET A 68 13.91 1.45 3.82
C MET A 68 14.28 1.74 5.28
N HIS A 69 14.01 0.79 6.18
CA HIS A 69 14.41 0.93 7.58
C HIS A 69 15.92 1.14 7.73
N LYS A 70 16.75 0.34 7.05
CA LYS A 70 18.22 0.48 7.12
C LYS A 70 18.70 1.83 6.62
N VAL A 71 18.13 2.32 5.49
CA VAL A 71 18.49 3.62 4.92
C VAL A 71 18.12 4.76 5.88
N LEU A 72 16.90 4.73 6.42
CA LEU A 72 16.41 5.78 7.32
C LEU A 72 17.11 5.75 8.68
N SER A 73 17.40 4.56 9.21
CA SER A 73 18.15 4.39 10.47
C SER A 73 19.58 4.93 10.38
N ALA A 74 20.22 4.87 9.21
CA ALA A 74 21.54 5.49 9.01
C ALA A 74 21.52 7.01 9.18
N SER A 75 20.34 7.64 9.04
CA SER A 75 20.13 9.08 9.27
C SER A 75 19.37 9.37 10.57
N ASN A 76 19.21 8.40 11.46
CA ASN A 76 18.43 8.50 12.70
C ASN A 76 16.96 8.90 12.47
N VAL A 77 16.38 8.55 11.33
CA VAL A 77 14.97 8.78 11.02
C VAL A 77 14.15 7.54 11.39
N PRO A 78 13.16 7.65 12.29
CA PRO A 78 12.30 6.52 12.64
C PRO A 78 11.46 6.09 11.42
N TYR A 79 11.32 4.77 11.24
CA TYR A 79 10.55 4.19 10.15
C TYR A 79 9.38 3.36 10.69
N PHE A 80 8.21 3.59 10.14
CA PHE A 80 6.99 2.85 10.44
C PHE A 80 6.41 2.29 9.15
N HIS A 81 6.07 1.02 9.14
CA HIS A 81 5.43 0.38 8.00
C HIS A 81 3.97 0.08 8.36
N VAL A 82 3.04 0.69 7.64
CA VAL A 82 1.61 0.51 7.89
C VAL A 82 1.03 -0.48 6.88
N LEU A 83 0.37 -1.54 7.37
CA LEU A 83 -0.50 -2.38 6.55
C LEU A 83 -1.93 -1.87 6.71
N GLN A 84 -2.45 -1.23 5.65
CA GLN A 84 -3.76 -0.58 5.67
C GLN A 84 -4.92 -1.59 5.59
N PRO A 85 -6.14 -1.22 6.05
CA PRO A 85 -7.34 -2.00 5.82
C PRO A 85 -7.68 -2.13 4.34
N ASN A 86 -8.32 -3.23 3.98
CA ASN A 86 -8.91 -3.40 2.67
C ASN A 86 -10.20 -4.20 2.79
N GLN A 87 -11.28 -3.76 2.14
CA GLN A 87 -12.61 -4.34 2.24
C GLN A 87 -12.70 -5.79 1.75
N TYR A 88 -11.79 -6.23 0.90
CA TYR A 88 -11.75 -7.62 0.40
C TYR A 88 -10.98 -8.58 1.32
N HIS A 89 -10.27 -8.06 2.32
CA HIS A 89 -9.71 -8.91 3.38
C HIS A 89 -10.75 -9.16 4.46
N GLN A 90 -11.01 -10.43 4.76
CA GLN A 90 -12.00 -10.80 5.75
C GLN A 90 -11.53 -10.42 7.15
N THR A 91 -12.34 -9.61 7.84
CA THR A 91 -12.17 -9.22 9.23
C THR A 91 -13.49 -9.45 9.98
N LYS A 92 -13.65 -8.89 11.18
CA LYS A 92 -14.92 -8.92 11.93
C LYS A 92 -15.88 -7.80 11.52
N ARG A 93 -15.49 -6.95 10.56
CA ARG A 93 -16.32 -5.84 10.12
C ARG A 93 -17.63 -6.33 9.51
N VAL A 94 -18.73 -5.70 9.96
CA VAL A 94 -20.06 -5.88 9.36
C VAL A 94 -20.35 -4.67 8.46
N PHE A 95 -20.51 -4.91 7.17
CA PHE A 95 -20.83 -3.88 6.19
C PHE A 95 -22.34 -3.66 6.10
N GLY A 96 -22.79 -2.40 6.13
CA GLY A 96 -24.17 -2.03 5.81
C GLY A 96 -24.47 -2.24 4.32
N GLU A 97 -25.75 -2.44 3.96
CA GLU A 97 -26.14 -2.76 2.57
C GLU A 97 -25.74 -1.65 1.57
N ALA A 98 -25.91 -0.38 1.95
CA ALA A 98 -25.52 0.73 1.10
C ALA A 98 -23.99 0.76 0.86
N GLU A 99 -23.17 0.49 1.88
CA GLU A 99 -21.71 0.43 1.73
C GLU A 99 -21.29 -0.78 0.90
N LYS A 100 -21.94 -1.93 1.05
CA LYS A 100 -21.66 -3.11 0.22
C LYS A 100 -21.79 -2.84 -1.27
N GLN A 101 -22.81 -2.07 -1.66
CA GLN A 101 -23.04 -1.72 -3.08
C GLN A 101 -21.92 -0.85 -3.66
N ILE A 102 -21.29 -0.03 -2.84
CA ILE A 102 -20.21 0.88 -3.25
C ILE A 102 -18.84 0.20 -3.12
N ALA A 103 -18.61 -0.46 -1.98
CA ALA A 103 -17.30 -0.98 -1.60
C ALA A 103 -16.92 -2.28 -2.31
N PHE A 104 -17.89 -3.05 -2.82
CA PHE A 104 -17.60 -4.34 -3.44
C PHE A 104 -17.98 -4.37 -4.91
N ASN A 105 -17.03 -4.83 -5.72
CA ASN A 105 -17.26 -5.12 -7.14
C ASN A 105 -16.77 -6.54 -7.44
N LYS A 106 -17.65 -7.39 -7.93
CA LYS A 106 -17.32 -8.80 -8.26
C LYS A 106 -16.37 -8.93 -9.45
N GLU A 107 -16.36 -7.94 -10.34
CA GLU A 107 -15.51 -7.91 -11.53
C GLU A 107 -14.11 -7.33 -11.27
N THR A 108 -13.83 -6.88 -10.03
CA THR A 108 -12.55 -6.27 -9.73
C THR A 108 -11.45 -7.32 -9.58
N PRO A 109 -10.25 -7.09 -10.17
CA PRO A 109 -9.08 -7.94 -9.93
C PRO A 109 -8.54 -7.82 -8.50
N TYR A 110 -8.92 -6.77 -7.75
CA TYR A 110 -8.42 -6.53 -6.38
C TYR A 110 -8.90 -7.57 -5.38
N ALA A 111 -10.15 -8.04 -5.49
CA ALA A 111 -10.73 -8.97 -4.52
C ALA A 111 -9.86 -10.21 -4.32
N LYS A 112 -9.55 -10.91 -5.41
CA LYS A 112 -8.72 -12.11 -5.37
C LYS A 112 -7.29 -11.80 -4.89
N SER A 113 -6.72 -10.72 -5.39
CA SER A 113 -5.36 -10.30 -5.03
C SER A 113 -5.22 -10.00 -3.54
N VAL A 114 -6.22 -9.36 -2.94
CA VAL A 114 -6.22 -9.06 -1.49
C VAL A 114 -6.41 -10.35 -0.68
N GLN A 115 -7.35 -11.22 -1.08
CA GLN A 115 -7.63 -12.47 -0.37
C GLN A 115 -6.41 -13.40 -0.31
N ILE A 116 -5.57 -13.43 -1.35
CA ILE A 116 -4.35 -14.26 -1.40
C ILE A 116 -3.15 -13.47 -0.83
N GLY A 117 -3.04 -12.19 -1.18
CA GLY A 117 -1.88 -11.36 -0.84
C GLY A 117 -1.74 -11.04 0.63
N TYR A 118 -2.83 -10.68 1.34
CA TYR A 118 -2.75 -10.36 2.77
C TYR A 118 -2.25 -11.53 3.62
N PRO A 119 -2.75 -12.78 3.45
CA PRO A 119 -2.17 -13.94 4.14
C PRO A 119 -0.67 -14.15 3.84
N ALA A 120 -0.23 -13.92 2.61
CA ALA A 120 1.19 -14.03 2.25
C ALA A 120 2.03 -12.93 2.94
N ILE A 121 1.50 -11.69 3.04
CA ILE A 121 2.13 -10.58 3.76
C ILE A 121 2.23 -10.88 5.26
N PHE A 122 1.17 -11.37 5.90
CA PHE A 122 1.19 -11.71 7.33
C PHE A 122 2.27 -12.73 7.69
N LYS A 123 2.54 -13.70 6.83
CA LYS A 123 3.64 -14.66 7.02
C LYS A 123 5.03 -13.99 7.07
N LYS A 124 5.16 -12.74 6.61
CA LYS A 124 6.44 -12.00 6.64
C LYS A 124 6.61 -11.12 7.88
N PHE A 125 5.56 -10.92 8.68
CA PHE A 125 5.63 -10.11 9.91
C PHE A 125 6.75 -10.55 10.85
N PRO A 126 6.91 -11.85 11.19
CA PRO A 126 8.01 -12.28 12.06
C PRO A 126 9.40 -11.90 11.52
N ASN A 127 9.57 -11.88 10.20
CA ASN A 127 10.83 -11.44 9.58
C ASN A 127 11.06 -9.94 9.74
N LEU A 128 10.00 -9.13 9.62
CA LEU A 128 10.07 -7.70 9.82
C LEU A 128 10.34 -7.35 11.29
N GLU A 129 9.67 -7.99 12.23
CA GLU A 129 9.89 -7.85 13.67
C GLU A 129 11.34 -8.21 14.06
N LYS A 130 11.87 -9.31 13.53
CA LYS A 130 13.29 -9.72 13.72
C LYS A 130 14.27 -8.65 13.21
N ASN A 131 13.89 -7.84 12.23
CA ASN A 131 14.68 -6.73 11.70
C ASN A 131 14.33 -5.38 12.36
N ASN A 132 13.64 -5.38 13.50
CA ASN A 132 13.23 -4.19 14.26
C ASN A 132 12.39 -3.20 13.46
N ILE A 133 11.56 -3.68 12.53
CA ILE A 133 10.63 -2.83 11.79
C ILE A 133 9.39 -2.56 12.67
N ASN A 134 9.06 -1.30 12.86
CA ASN A 134 7.79 -0.90 13.48
C ASN A 134 6.64 -1.13 12.49
N ILE A 135 5.98 -2.29 12.60
CA ILE A 135 4.81 -2.61 11.78
C ILE A 135 3.55 -2.17 12.50
N LEU A 136 2.76 -1.33 11.85
CA LEU A 136 1.43 -0.94 12.27
C LEU A 136 0.41 -1.74 11.46
N ASN A 137 -0.17 -2.76 12.09
CA ASN A 137 -1.19 -3.59 11.45
C ASN A 137 -2.57 -2.94 11.63
N ALA A 138 -2.98 -2.12 10.65
CA ALA A 138 -4.25 -1.40 10.66
C ALA A 138 -5.41 -2.20 10.05
N VAL A 139 -5.23 -3.47 9.71
CA VAL A 139 -6.20 -4.25 8.91
C VAL A 139 -7.58 -4.33 9.56
N ASN A 140 -7.66 -4.38 10.90
CA ASN A 140 -8.89 -4.57 11.67
C ASN A 140 -9.46 -3.28 12.28
N ILE A 141 -8.88 -2.11 11.98
CA ILE A 141 -9.28 -0.86 12.67
C ILE A 141 -10.72 -0.44 12.39
N PHE A 142 -11.29 -0.92 11.30
CA PHE A 142 -12.69 -0.62 10.94
C PHE A 142 -13.70 -1.64 11.51
N ASP A 143 -13.26 -2.67 12.23
CA ASP A 143 -14.17 -3.73 12.74
C ASP A 143 -15.28 -3.19 13.63
N GLN A 144 -15.03 -2.10 14.37
CA GLN A 144 -16.00 -1.47 15.25
C GLN A 144 -16.75 -0.28 14.62
N ALA A 145 -16.40 0.09 13.38
CA ALA A 145 -17.06 1.20 12.71
C ALA A 145 -18.50 0.80 12.32
N LYS A 146 -19.49 1.58 12.80
CA LYS A 146 -20.92 1.35 12.52
C LYS A 146 -21.34 1.96 11.19
N ASP A 147 -20.75 3.09 10.84
CA ASP A 147 -21.03 3.82 9.60
C ASP A 147 -20.15 3.33 8.45
N ALA A 148 -20.56 3.67 7.23
CA ALA A 148 -19.76 3.40 6.03
C ALA A 148 -18.39 4.10 6.12
N VAL A 149 -17.33 3.42 5.73
CA VAL A 149 -15.97 3.96 5.70
C VAL A 149 -15.32 3.90 4.31
N TYR A 150 -15.84 3.06 3.40
CA TYR A 150 -15.34 2.97 2.03
C TYR A 150 -16.19 3.79 1.05
N VAL A 151 -15.55 4.44 0.09
CA VAL A 151 -16.21 5.25 -0.96
C VAL A 151 -16.22 4.60 -2.34
N ASP A 152 -15.45 3.54 -2.53
CA ASP A 152 -15.36 2.82 -3.79
C ASP A 152 -14.90 1.37 -3.62
N SER A 153 -14.84 0.65 -4.72
CA SER A 153 -14.37 -0.74 -4.77
C SER A 153 -12.85 -0.88 -4.87
N CYS A 154 -12.09 0.20 -4.71
CA CYS A 154 -10.62 0.23 -4.84
C CYS A 154 -9.88 0.50 -3.54
N CYS A 155 -10.52 0.45 -2.37
CA CYS A 155 -9.94 0.67 -1.05
C CYS A 155 -9.79 2.14 -0.57
N HIS A 156 -10.44 3.10 -1.18
CA HIS A 156 -10.43 4.48 -0.66
C HIS A 156 -11.44 4.67 0.47
N TYR A 157 -11.09 5.51 1.43
CA TYR A 157 -11.92 5.78 2.61
C TYR A 157 -12.66 7.10 2.45
N ASN A 158 -13.83 7.20 3.11
CA ASN A 158 -14.48 8.48 3.32
C ASN A 158 -13.84 9.23 4.51
N GLN A 159 -14.33 10.43 4.82
CA GLN A 159 -13.81 11.24 5.90
C GLN A 159 -13.81 10.51 7.26
N ALA A 160 -14.83 9.71 7.56
CA ALA A 160 -14.90 8.95 8.82
C ALA A 160 -13.81 7.86 8.85
N GLY A 161 -13.61 7.13 7.75
CA GLY A 161 -12.54 6.14 7.61
C GLY A 161 -11.15 6.76 7.69
N GLU A 162 -10.95 7.92 7.06
CA GLU A 162 -9.68 8.67 7.14
C GLU A 162 -9.36 9.12 8.57
N VAL A 163 -10.35 9.59 9.33
CA VAL A 163 -10.16 9.96 10.74
C VAL A 163 -9.73 8.73 11.56
N ILE A 164 -10.46 7.61 11.45
CA ILE A 164 -10.13 6.39 12.18
C ILE A 164 -8.71 5.91 11.82
N PHE A 165 -8.36 5.93 10.54
CA PHE A 165 -7.05 5.49 10.07
C PHE A 165 -5.93 6.41 10.58
N SER A 166 -6.12 7.73 10.47
CA SER A 166 -5.14 8.73 10.90
C SER A 166 -4.93 8.70 12.41
N ASP A 167 -5.99 8.56 13.19
CA ASP A 167 -5.92 8.44 14.65
C ASP A 167 -5.17 7.18 15.07
N TYR A 168 -5.44 6.05 14.43
CA TYR A 168 -4.70 4.81 14.69
C TYR A 168 -3.20 4.97 14.40
N VAL A 169 -2.86 5.48 13.21
CA VAL A 169 -1.45 5.65 12.79
C VAL A 169 -0.74 6.64 13.71
N GLY A 170 -1.34 7.81 13.96
CA GLY A 170 -0.77 8.84 14.83
C GLY A 170 -0.55 8.36 16.26
N SER A 171 -1.55 7.72 16.85
CA SER A 171 -1.45 7.17 18.20
C SER A 171 -0.38 6.07 18.31
N SER A 172 -0.32 5.17 17.33
CA SER A 172 0.68 4.09 17.30
C SER A 172 2.12 4.62 17.17
N ILE A 173 2.33 5.63 16.33
CA ILE A 173 3.63 6.31 16.20
C ILE A 173 4.04 6.95 17.52
N LEU A 174 3.14 7.72 18.14
CA LEU A 174 3.42 8.39 19.42
C LEU A 174 3.74 7.39 20.53
N GLU A 175 3.04 6.28 20.60
CA GLU A 175 3.30 5.22 21.57
C GLU A 175 4.70 4.61 21.36
N ALA A 176 5.06 4.28 20.13
CA ALA A 176 6.36 3.72 19.79
C ALA A 176 7.50 4.67 20.15
N LEU A 177 7.38 5.96 19.79
CA LEU A 177 8.40 6.98 20.11
C LEU A 177 8.57 7.17 21.63
N ARG A 178 7.48 7.21 22.39
CA ARG A 178 7.53 7.28 23.85
C ARG A 178 8.19 6.05 24.50
N LYS A 179 8.00 4.88 23.91
CA LYS A 179 8.65 3.64 24.37
C LYS A 179 10.16 3.70 24.14
N ASP A 180 10.59 4.18 22.98
CA ASP A 180 12.01 4.35 22.66
C ASP A 180 12.71 5.34 23.59
N GLU A 181 12.06 6.46 23.90
CA GLU A 181 12.59 7.46 24.85
C GLU A 181 12.78 6.87 26.26
N ARG A 182 11.83 6.06 26.73
CA ARG A 182 11.92 5.39 28.04
C ARG A 182 13.05 4.36 28.08
N ASN A 183 13.29 3.66 26.97
CA ASN A 183 14.37 2.68 26.89
C ASN A 183 15.77 3.32 26.86
N LYS A 184 15.90 4.53 26.29
CA LYS A 184 17.16 5.30 26.26
C LYS A 184 17.54 5.91 27.62
N LYS A 185 16.61 6.02 28.54
CA LYS A 185 16.82 6.59 29.90
C LYS A 185 17.15 5.53 30.96
N LYS A 186 17.13 4.25 30.60
CA LYS A 186 17.58 3.11 31.43
C LYS A 186 18.97 2.70 31.06
#